data_c95eb785de51811671d685fa3d583110
#
_entry.id   c95eb785de51811671d685fa3d583110
#
_cell.length_a   1.000
_cell.length_b   1.000
_cell.length_c   1.000
_cell.angle_alpha   90.00
_cell.angle_beta   90.00
_cell.angle_gamma   90.00
#
_symmetry.space_group_name_H-M   'P 1'
#
loop_
_entity.id
_entity.type
_entity.pdbx_description
1 polymer ?
#
loop_
_entity_poly.entity_id
_entity_poly.type
_entity_poly.pdbx_seq_one_letter_code
_entity_poly.pdbx_strand_id
1 'polypeptide(L)'
;MTIKLGLQIPNFSYGTGVAELFPTVIAQAKEAEAAGFDSVFVMDHFYQLPGLGTPDQPMLEAYTALGALGAATERVQLGTLVTGNTYRNPTLLAKAITTLDVITQGRAVLGIGTGWYELEHDSLGYDFGTFTDRFNRLHEALEIILPMLAGERPTFSGNYYRTNEAMAEPRFRDHIPLMIGGSGEKKTIPLAAKHFDHLNIIAGFEDLARKVQVKNEACEQIGRDPATLETSMLVIAVIDENATADVIPDDFKQQAVYGGPDQIVEQVKTKVLDAGVDGVILSPVTSLSGYHPGGITAVAEKLKPVLDG
;
A
#
# COMPACT_ATOMS: atom_id res chain seq x y z
N MET A 1 10.82 9.50 -3.13
CA MET A 1 10.47 8.07 -3.06
C MET A 1 9.97 7.68 -4.43
N THR A 2 10.61 6.75 -5.10
CA THR A 2 10.12 6.31 -6.41
C THR A 2 9.70 4.85 -6.29
N ILE A 3 8.43 4.56 -6.58
CA ILE A 3 7.89 3.20 -6.67
C ILE A 3 7.43 3.01 -8.10
N LYS A 4 8.33 2.52 -8.95
CA LYS A 4 7.97 2.10 -10.30
C LYS A 4 7.38 0.70 -10.30
N LEU A 5 7.97 -0.22 -9.51
CA LEU A 5 7.52 -1.59 -9.38
C LEU A 5 7.45 -2.01 -7.91
N GLY A 6 6.24 -2.12 -7.38
CA GLY A 6 5.97 -2.59 -6.02
C GLY A 6 5.32 -3.97 -6.00
N LEU A 7 5.49 -4.70 -4.91
CA LEU A 7 4.75 -5.92 -4.58
C LEU A 7 3.85 -5.66 -3.39
N GLN A 8 2.58 -6.05 -3.46
CA GLN A 8 1.74 -6.24 -2.28
C GLN A 8 1.57 -7.74 -2.02
N ILE A 9 1.79 -8.19 -0.80
CA ILE A 9 1.44 -9.53 -0.33
C ILE A 9 0.01 -9.49 0.20
N PRO A 10 -0.99 -10.01 -0.56
CA PRO A 10 -2.41 -9.79 -0.25
C PRO A 10 -2.99 -10.85 0.68
N ASN A 11 -2.31 -11.97 0.89
CA ASN A 11 -2.78 -13.04 1.75
C ASN A 11 -1.64 -13.88 2.30
N PHE A 12 -1.95 -14.70 3.28
CA PHE A 12 -1.02 -15.60 3.96
C PHE A 12 -1.49 -17.06 3.93
N SER A 13 -2.37 -17.39 2.98
CA SER A 13 -2.93 -18.74 2.80
C SER A 13 -2.11 -19.51 1.75
N TYR A 14 -1.06 -20.21 2.19
CA TYR A 14 -0.12 -20.91 1.31
C TYR A 14 -0.40 -22.41 1.19
N GLY A 15 -1.45 -22.93 1.84
CA GLY A 15 -1.73 -24.35 1.89
C GLY A 15 -0.71 -25.15 2.73
N THR A 16 0.18 -24.48 3.45
CA THR A 16 1.18 -25.03 4.35
C THR A 16 0.74 -24.91 5.80
N GLY A 17 1.41 -25.62 6.72
CA GLY A 17 1.16 -25.45 8.15
C GLY A 17 1.60 -24.08 8.67
N VAL A 18 1.08 -23.67 9.84
CA VAL A 18 1.38 -22.37 10.47
C VAL A 18 2.89 -22.14 10.68
N ALA A 19 3.66 -23.22 10.90
CA ALA A 19 5.12 -23.12 11.05
C ALA A 19 5.82 -22.61 9.78
N GLU A 20 5.30 -22.93 8.60
CA GLU A 20 5.87 -22.54 7.31
C GLU A 20 5.28 -21.22 6.77
N LEU A 21 4.26 -20.67 7.43
CA LEU A 21 3.58 -19.47 6.95
C LEU A 21 4.53 -18.28 6.83
N PHE A 22 5.18 -17.90 7.94
CA PHE A 22 6.05 -16.71 7.92
C PHE A 22 7.38 -16.93 7.15
N PRO A 23 8.03 -18.10 7.19
CA PRO A 23 9.12 -18.43 6.25
C PRO A 23 8.75 -18.21 4.78
N THR A 24 7.52 -18.55 4.37
CA THR A 24 7.02 -18.31 3.00
C THR A 24 6.86 -16.81 2.70
N VAL A 25 6.35 -16.03 3.65
CA VAL A 25 6.26 -14.55 3.51
C VAL A 25 7.65 -13.93 3.31
N ILE A 26 8.65 -14.37 4.09
CA ILE A 26 10.04 -13.93 3.94
C ILE A 26 10.58 -14.33 2.56
N ALA A 27 10.33 -15.56 2.11
CA ALA A 27 10.79 -16.04 0.80
C ALA A 27 10.20 -15.17 -0.33
N GLN A 28 8.92 -14.84 -0.26
CA GLN A 28 8.24 -13.98 -1.23
C GLN A 28 8.82 -12.55 -1.26
N ALA A 29 9.08 -11.97 -0.09
CA ALA A 29 9.70 -10.64 0.00
C ALA A 29 11.13 -10.63 -0.55
N LYS A 30 11.92 -11.68 -0.27
CA LYS A 30 13.29 -11.83 -0.80
C LYS A 30 13.29 -12.10 -2.31
N GLU A 31 12.33 -12.84 -2.83
CA GLU A 31 12.19 -13.02 -4.28
C GLU A 31 11.91 -11.67 -4.95
N ALA A 32 10.98 -10.87 -4.42
CA ALA A 32 10.69 -9.53 -4.94
C ALA A 32 11.95 -8.65 -4.91
N GLU A 33 12.68 -8.65 -3.81
CA GLU A 33 13.93 -7.91 -3.68
C GLU A 33 14.97 -8.33 -4.70
N ALA A 34 15.18 -9.64 -4.89
CA ALA A 34 16.11 -10.19 -5.88
C ALA A 34 15.68 -9.89 -7.32
N ALA A 35 14.38 -9.93 -7.60
CA ALA A 35 13.79 -9.59 -8.89
C ALA A 35 13.83 -8.07 -9.20
N GLY A 36 14.24 -7.25 -8.23
CA GLY A 36 14.44 -5.82 -8.42
C GLY A 36 13.20 -4.97 -8.17
N PHE A 37 12.22 -5.45 -7.42
CA PHE A 37 11.14 -4.60 -6.93
C PHE A 37 11.69 -3.47 -6.05
N ASP A 38 11.03 -2.30 -6.09
CA ASP A 38 11.39 -1.14 -5.27
C ASP A 38 10.84 -1.25 -3.87
N SER A 39 9.68 -1.91 -3.72
CA SER A 39 8.94 -1.97 -2.45
C SER A 39 8.19 -3.28 -2.27
N VAL A 40 7.99 -3.66 -1.01
CA VAL A 40 7.10 -4.75 -0.59
C VAL A 40 6.12 -4.19 0.45
N PHE A 41 4.85 -4.38 0.20
CA PHE A 41 3.76 -3.95 1.05
C PHE A 41 2.97 -5.14 1.57
N VAL A 42 2.37 -4.98 2.75
CA VAL A 42 1.33 -5.87 3.27
C VAL A 42 0.03 -5.09 3.44
N MET A 43 -1.09 -5.78 3.47
CA MET A 43 -2.36 -5.16 3.84
C MET A 43 -2.41 -4.93 5.35
N ASP A 44 -3.08 -3.86 5.79
CA ASP A 44 -3.36 -3.60 7.20
C ASP A 44 -4.79 -4.05 7.54
N HIS A 45 -4.99 -5.36 7.47
CA HIS A 45 -6.25 -6.03 7.79
C HIS A 45 -6.00 -7.14 8.80
N PHE A 46 -7.01 -7.44 9.63
CA PHE A 46 -6.98 -8.51 10.62
C PHE A 46 -7.73 -9.75 10.15
N TYR A 47 -8.64 -9.56 9.19
CA TYR A 47 -9.41 -10.61 8.52
C TYR A 47 -9.15 -10.57 7.01
N GLN A 48 -9.28 -11.72 6.35
CA GLN A 48 -9.13 -11.74 4.90
C GLN A 48 -10.32 -11.05 4.22
N LEU A 49 -10.03 -10.39 3.11
CA LEU A 49 -11.01 -9.61 2.36
C LEU A 49 -11.88 -10.47 1.44
N PRO A 50 -13.15 -10.09 1.24
CA PRO A 50 -13.99 -10.68 0.21
C PRO A 50 -13.31 -10.64 -1.17
N GLY A 51 -13.45 -11.71 -1.94
CA GLY A 51 -12.78 -11.87 -3.23
C GLY A 51 -11.34 -12.37 -3.16
N LEU A 52 -10.64 -12.19 -2.05
CA LEU A 52 -9.32 -12.80 -1.78
C LEU A 52 -9.42 -14.07 -0.94
N GLY A 53 -10.51 -14.24 -0.21
CA GLY A 53 -10.75 -15.40 0.62
C GLY A 53 -11.91 -15.22 1.59
N THR A 54 -11.91 -16.00 2.66
CA THR A 54 -12.89 -15.90 3.75
C THR A 54 -12.25 -15.26 5.00
N PRO A 55 -13.02 -14.57 5.84
CA PRO A 55 -12.50 -13.81 6.98
C PRO A 55 -11.66 -14.62 7.98
N ASP A 56 -11.86 -15.93 8.06
CA ASP A 56 -11.17 -16.87 8.94
C ASP A 56 -9.81 -17.36 8.39
N GLN A 57 -9.45 -16.97 7.17
CA GLN A 57 -8.13 -17.28 6.62
C GLN A 57 -7.03 -16.49 7.33
N PRO A 58 -5.79 -17.05 7.38
CA PRO A 58 -4.68 -16.39 8.06
C PRO A 58 -4.43 -14.97 7.59
N MET A 59 -4.44 -14.03 8.52
CA MET A 59 -3.96 -12.66 8.35
C MET A 59 -2.99 -12.33 9.48
N LEU A 60 -1.87 -11.71 9.14
CA LEU A 60 -0.85 -11.29 10.11
C LEU A 60 -1.01 -9.80 10.41
N GLU A 61 -0.81 -9.42 11.68
CA GLU A 61 -0.76 -8.00 12.04
C GLU A 61 0.39 -7.32 11.30
N ALA A 62 0.06 -6.25 10.59
CA ALA A 62 0.92 -5.67 9.57
C ALA A 62 2.27 -5.17 10.08
N TYR A 63 2.29 -4.37 11.15
CA TYR A 63 3.54 -3.77 11.65
C TYR A 63 4.44 -4.78 12.35
N THR A 64 3.88 -5.80 12.99
CA THR A 64 4.63 -6.94 13.52
C THR A 64 5.31 -7.72 12.40
N ALA A 65 4.58 -8.02 11.32
CA ALA A 65 5.12 -8.69 10.15
C ALA A 65 6.19 -7.85 9.44
N LEU A 66 5.93 -6.54 9.24
CA LEU A 66 6.88 -5.62 8.61
C LEU A 66 8.18 -5.48 9.39
N GLY A 67 8.13 -5.48 10.72
CA GLY A 67 9.34 -5.47 11.56
C GLY A 67 10.24 -6.66 11.29
N ALA A 68 9.67 -7.86 11.17
CA ALA A 68 10.41 -9.07 10.85
C ALA A 68 10.89 -9.10 9.38
N LEU A 69 10.07 -8.64 8.43
CA LEU A 69 10.49 -8.48 7.03
C LEU A 69 11.62 -7.46 6.89
N GLY A 70 11.59 -6.38 7.68
CA GLY A 70 12.63 -5.37 7.71
C GLY A 70 14.00 -5.91 8.10
N ALA A 71 14.02 -6.87 9.03
CA ALA A 71 15.24 -7.57 9.44
C ALA A 71 15.69 -8.65 8.43
N ALA A 72 14.78 -9.12 7.57
CA ALA A 72 15.03 -10.20 6.62
C ALA A 72 15.41 -9.72 5.21
N THR A 73 15.23 -8.42 4.90
CA THR A 73 15.48 -7.78 3.60
C THR A 73 16.50 -6.67 3.73
N GLU A 74 17.14 -6.26 2.63
CA GLU A 74 18.26 -5.30 2.65
C GLU A 74 18.00 -4.03 1.83
N ARG A 75 17.14 -4.09 0.79
CA ARG A 75 17.01 -3.02 -0.20
C ARG A 75 15.58 -2.51 -0.37
N VAL A 76 14.59 -3.40 -0.43
CA VAL A 76 13.19 -2.99 -0.71
C VAL A 76 12.63 -2.08 0.37
N GLN A 77 11.87 -1.09 -0.04
CA GLN A 77 11.06 -0.28 0.85
C GLN A 77 9.93 -1.13 1.43
N LEU A 78 9.56 -0.87 2.68
CA LEU A 78 8.56 -1.65 3.41
C LEU A 78 7.48 -0.75 4.02
N GLY A 79 6.24 -1.14 3.87
CA GLY A 79 5.10 -0.43 4.44
C GLY A 79 3.80 -1.20 4.32
N THR A 80 2.74 -0.56 4.73
CA THR A 80 1.39 -1.05 4.46
C THR A 80 0.81 -0.38 3.22
N LEU A 81 -0.04 -1.08 2.49
CA LEU A 81 -0.83 -0.51 1.40
C LEU A 81 -2.32 -0.79 1.66
N VAL A 82 -2.99 0.04 2.46
CA VAL A 82 -2.45 1.14 3.29
C VAL A 82 -2.94 0.96 4.72
N THR A 83 -2.30 1.61 5.71
CA THR A 83 -2.76 1.59 7.10
C THR A 83 -4.17 2.12 7.23
N GLY A 84 -5.04 1.37 7.88
CA GLY A 84 -6.34 1.86 8.32
C GLY A 84 -6.18 2.83 9.49
N ASN A 85 -6.41 4.13 9.27
CA ASN A 85 -6.25 5.14 10.31
C ASN A 85 -7.10 4.88 11.56
N THR A 86 -8.18 4.12 11.42
CA THR A 86 -9.10 3.80 12.50
C THR A 86 -8.61 2.72 13.47
N TYR A 87 -7.58 1.95 13.10
CA TYR A 87 -7.11 0.82 13.90
C TYR A 87 -6.09 1.20 14.98
N ARG A 88 -5.45 2.38 14.88
CA ARG A 88 -4.39 2.80 15.80
C ARG A 88 -4.53 4.25 16.20
N ASN A 89 -4.11 4.55 17.43
CA ASN A 89 -3.88 5.94 17.82
C ASN A 89 -2.75 6.54 16.95
N PRO A 90 -2.87 7.78 16.46
CA PRO A 90 -1.87 8.39 15.59
C PRO A 90 -0.47 8.48 16.19
N THR A 91 -0.33 8.67 17.51
CA THR A 91 0.97 8.67 18.16
C THR A 91 1.61 7.28 18.19
N LEU A 92 0.82 6.23 18.36
CA LEU A 92 1.29 4.85 18.25
C LEU A 92 1.73 4.53 16.83
N LEU A 93 0.96 4.97 15.83
CA LEU A 93 1.31 4.78 14.42
C LEU A 93 2.62 5.51 14.06
N ALA A 94 2.77 6.77 14.45
CA ALA A 94 4.01 7.52 14.26
C ALA A 94 5.20 6.79 14.91
N LYS A 95 5.00 6.22 16.10
CA LYS A 95 6.04 5.47 16.82
C LYS A 95 6.35 4.13 16.14
N ALA A 96 5.36 3.43 15.64
CA ALA A 96 5.54 2.17 14.92
C ALA A 96 6.34 2.38 13.62
N ILE A 97 5.98 3.40 12.83
CA ILE A 97 6.67 3.66 11.56
C ILE A 97 8.10 4.18 11.76
N THR A 98 8.36 5.02 12.77
CA THR A 98 9.74 5.42 13.10
C THR A 98 10.57 4.23 13.59
N THR A 99 9.98 3.32 14.33
CA THR A 99 10.65 2.08 14.75
C THR A 99 10.95 1.19 13.54
N LEU A 100 10.00 1.03 12.61
CA LEU A 100 10.23 0.30 11.37
C LEU A 100 11.34 0.95 10.53
N ASP A 101 11.39 2.28 10.48
CA ASP A 101 12.44 3.01 9.76
C ASP A 101 13.83 2.77 10.36
N VAL A 102 13.93 2.70 11.68
CA VAL A 102 15.18 2.32 12.37
C VAL A 102 15.57 0.87 12.07
N ILE A 103 14.64 -0.08 12.18
CA ILE A 103 14.88 -1.51 11.87
C ILE A 103 15.37 -1.68 10.44
N THR A 104 14.75 -0.98 9.51
CA THR A 104 15.03 -1.08 8.08
C THR A 104 16.16 -0.18 7.61
N GLN A 105 16.77 0.63 8.50
CA GLN A 105 17.81 1.61 8.15
C GLN A 105 17.36 2.57 7.02
N GLY A 106 16.18 3.17 7.19
CA GLY A 106 15.66 4.19 6.29
C GLY A 106 14.86 3.67 5.09
N ARG A 107 14.25 2.47 5.17
CA ARG A 107 13.43 1.90 4.09
C ARG A 107 11.92 1.88 4.39
N ALA A 108 11.48 2.41 5.52
CA ALA A 108 10.05 2.45 5.84
C ALA A 108 9.28 3.45 4.95
N VAL A 109 8.04 3.11 4.65
CA VAL A 109 7.06 3.97 3.97
C VAL A 109 5.78 3.98 4.79
N LEU A 110 5.27 5.15 5.13
CA LEU A 110 3.96 5.27 5.75
C LEU A 110 2.87 5.34 4.68
N GLY A 111 2.25 4.22 4.36
CA GLY A 111 0.99 4.19 3.63
C GLY A 111 -0.18 4.37 4.58
N ILE A 112 -1.10 5.30 4.31
CA ILE A 112 -2.25 5.55 5.18
C ILE A 112 -3.53 5.82 4.39
N GLY A 113 -4.68 5.43 4.95
CA GLY A 113 -6.02 5.69 4.43
C GLY A 113 -7.04 5.81 5.54
N THR A 114 -8.28 6.07 5.18
CA THR A 114 -9.37 6.30 6.15
C THR A 114 -9.83 5.04 6.90
N GLY A 115 -9.48 3.84 6.42
CA GLY A 115 -10.14 2.60 6.82
C GLY A 115 -11.51 2.42 6.13
N TRP A 116 -11.92 1.17 5.88
CA TRP A 116 -13.16 0.91 5.13
C TRP A 116 -13.86 -0.41 5.50
N TYR A 117 -13.16 -1.39 6.04
CA TYR A 117 -13.72 -2.73 6.27
C TYR A 117 -14.49 -2.78 7.59
N GLU A 118 -15.81 -2.61 7.49
CA GLU A 118 -16.73 -2.50 8.64
C GLU A 118 -16.72 -3.75 9.53
N LEU A 119 -16.65 -4.95 8.93
CA LEU A 119 -16.61 -6.21 9.67
C LEU A 119 -15.51 -6.26 10.74
N GLU A 120 -14.32 -5.78 10.43
CA GLU A 120 -13.19 -5.72 11.38
C GLU A 120 -13.49 -4.76 12.52
N HIS A 121 -14.07 -3.61 12.23
CA HIS A 121 -14.43 -2.61 13.24
C HIS A 121 -15.46 -3.16 14.22
N ASP A 122 -16.51 -3.75 13.71
CA ASP A 122 -17.58 -4.32 14.52
C ASP A 122 -17.08 -5.50 15.38
N SER A 123 -16.32 -6.40 14.77
CA SER A 123 -15.86 -7.61 15.43
C SER A 123 -14.77 -7.35 16.47
N LEU A 124 -13.92 -6.35 16.26
CA LEU A 124 -12.76 -6.06 17.12
C LEU A 124 -13.00 -4.86 18.05
N GLY A 125 -14.16 -4.22 17.95
CA GLY A 125 -14.55 -3.13 18.83
C GLY A 125 -13.89 -1.79 18.49
N TYR A 126 -13.55 -1.57 17.20
CA TYR A 126 -13.11 -0.26 16.72
C TYR A 126 -14.29 0.61 16.28
N ASP A 127 -14.22 1.89 16.59
CA ASP A 127 -15.23 2.85 16.12
C ASP A 127 -15.15 3.02 14.58
N PHE A 128 -16.17 2.59 13.85
CA PHE A 128 -16.23 2.75 12.40
C PHE A 128 -16.68 4.15 11.98
N GLY A 129 -17.85 4.57 12.42
CA GLY A 129 -18.45 5.85 12.06
C GLY A 129 -18.80 5.95 10.56
N THR A 130 -19.19 7.14 10.13
CA THR A 130 -19.45 7.45 8.72
C THR A 130 -18.13 7.63 7.95
N PHE A 131 -18.20 7.65 6.61
CA PHE A 131 -17.03 8.01 5.79
C PHE A 131 -16.49 9.41 6.16
N THR A 132 -17.37 10.37 6.48
CA THR A 132 -16.96 11.71 6.88
C THR A 132 -16.23 11.70 8.22
N ASP A 133 -16.70 10.90 9.19
CA ASP A 133 -16.02 10.75 10.48
C ASP A 133 -14.62 10.15 10.31
N ARG A 134 -14.48 9.09 9.51
CA ARG A 134 -13.18 8.48 9.24
C ARG A 134 -12.23 9.44 8.52
N PHE A 135 -12.75 10.24 7.59
CA PHE A 135 -11.94 11.24 6.89
C PHE A 135 -11.49 12.37 7.82
N ASN A 136 -12.36 12.83 8.73
CA ASN A 136 -12.03 13.85 9.74
C ASN A 136 -11.01 13.29 10.75
N ARG A 137 -11.14 12.01 11.16
CA ARG A 137 -10.14 11.32 11.98
C ARG A 137 -8.77 11.28 11.30
N LEU A 138 -8.73 11.01 9.98
CA LEU A 138 -7.49 11.03 9.22
C LEU A 138 -6.86 12.43 9.20
N HIS A 139 -7.64 13.48 9.02
CA HIS A 139 -7.15 14.86 9.09
C HIS A 139 -6.49 15.16 10.44
N GLU A 140 -7.19 14.90 11.56
CA GLU A 140 -6.62 15.12 12.89
C GLU A 140 -5.38 14.25 13.14
N ALA A 141 -5.37 13.01 12.64
CA ALA A 141 -4.21 12.13 12.75
C ALA A 141 -2.99 12.70 12.03
N LEU A 142 -3.15 13.30 10.85
CA LEU A 142 -2.06 13.92 10.11
C LEU A 142 -1.49 15.15 10.83
N GLU A 143 -2.32 15.95 11.51
CA GLU A 143 -1.85 17.07 12.35
C GLU A 143 -0.97 16.62 13.53
N ILE A 144 -1.00 15.33 13.87
CA ILE A 144 -0.17 14.72 14.92
C ILE A 144 1.01 13.97 14.29
N ILE A 145 0.74 13.12 13.29
CA ILE A 145 1.74 12.22 12.71
C ILE A 145 2.83 13.01 11.99
N LEU A 146 2.46 13.98 11.13
CA LEU A 146 3.42 14.70 10.31
C LEU A 146 4.47 15.47 11.16
N PRO A 147 4.08 16.27 12.17
CA PRO A 147 5.05 16.91 13.06
C PRO A 147 5.90 15.90 13.83
N MET A 148 5.31 14.79 14.33
CA MET A 148 6.09 13.77 15.05
C MET A 148 7.16 13.14 14.15
N LEU A 149 6.84 12.84 12.89
CA LEU A 149 7.79 12.29 11.92
C LEU A 149 8.89 13.31 11.56
N ALA A 150 8.56 14.60 11.56
CA ALA A 150 9.53 15.69 11.38
C ALA A 150 10.42 15.96 12.62
N GLY A 151 10.17 15.27 13.75
CA GLY A 151 10.91 15.46 15.00
C GLY A 151 10.39 16.59 15.88
N GLU A 152 9.24 17.12 15.55
CA GLU A 152 8.53 18.09 16.37
C GLU A 152 7.76 17.39 17.50
N ARG A 153 7.26 18.20 18.44
CA ARG A 153 6.51 17.72 19.61
C ARG A 153 5.11 18.32 19.61
N PRO A 154 4.17 17.78 18.81
CA PRO A 154 2.84 18.36 18.71
C PRO A 154 2.06 18.28 20.02
N THR A 155 1.50 19.42 20.42
CA THR A 155 0.42 19.50 21.40
C THR A 155 -0.84 19.81 20.61
N PHE A 156 -1.78 18.85 20.55
CA PHE A 156 -2.99 18.90 19.73
C PHE A 156 -4.22 18.58 20.57
N SER A 157 -5.34 19.24 20.31
CA SER A 157 -6.63 18.97 20.94
C SER A 157 -7.75 19.09 19.91
N GLY A 158 -8.13 17.96 19.34
CA GLY A 158 -9.20 17.84 18.36
C GLY A 158 -10.47 17.18 18.92
N ASN A 159 -11.33 16.77 18.01
CA ASN A 159 -12.55 16.04 18.34
C ASN A 159 -12.28 14.56 18.62
N TYR A 160 -11.30 13.97 17.95
CA TYR A 160 -10.98 12.54 18.02
C TYR A 160 -9.70 12.27 18.79
N TYR A 161 -8.70 13.16 18.72
CA TYR A 161 -7.38 12.90 19.28
C TYR A 161 -6.90 14.06 20.16
N ARG A 162 -6.04 13.73 21.13
CA ARG A 162 -5.34 14.68 21.98
C ARG A 162 -3.92 14.24 22.22
N THR A 163 -2.98 15.17 22.15
CA THR A 163 -1.57 14.95 22.49
C THR A 163 -1.03 16.10 23.32
N ASN A 164 0.04 15.85 24.05
CA ASN A 164 0.80 16.86 24.78
C ASN A 164 2.29 16.59 24.57
N GLU A 165 2.98 17.42 23.79
CA GLU A 165 4.40 17.31 23.45
C GLU A 165 4.81 15.87 23.03
N ALA A 166 3.99 15.23 22.16
CA ALA A 166 4.21 13.86 21.71
C ALA A 166 5.53 13.74 20.93
N MET A 167 6.26 12.62 21.11
CA MET A 167 7.57 12.39 20.51
C MET A 167 7.64 11.05 19.79
N ALA A 168 8.38 11.00 18.67
CA ALA A 168 8.62 9.78 17.88
C ALA A 168 10.11 9.40 17.78
N GLU A 169 10.91 9.68 18.80
CA GLU A 169 12.31 9.28 18.86
C GLU A 169 12.50 7.78 19.20
N PRO A 170 13.58 7.08 18.69
CA PRO A 170 14.58 7.63 17.78
C PRO A 170 14.09 7.70 16.34
N ARG A 171 14.57 8.67 15.57
CA ARG A 171 14.35 8.77 14.11
C ARG A 171 15.64 8.39 13.38
N PHE A 172 15.55 7.64 12.30
CA PHE A 172 16.68 7.26 11.46
C PHE A 172 17.05 8.35 10.44
N ARG A 173 16.01 9.05 9.92
CA ARG A 173 16.13 10.11 8.92
C ARG A 173 15.12 11.23 9.18
N ASP A 174 15.30 12.36 8.50
CA ASP A 174 14.45 13.54 8.71
C ASP A 174 13.09 13.45 8.01
N HIS A 175 12.97 12.60 6.99
CA HIS A 175 11.73 12.42 6.24
C HIS A 175 11.47 10.94 5.93
N ILE A 176 10.36 10.42 6.43
CA ILE A 176 9.82 9.11 6.05
C ILE A 176 8.79 9.36 4.94
N PRO A 177 8.92 8.71 3.77
CA PRO A 177 7.98 8.89 2.67
C PRO A 177 6.55 8.55 3.05
N LEU A 178 5.61 9.37 2.58
CA LEU A 178 4.20 9.29 2.87
C LEU A 178 3.42 8.87 1.62
N MET A 179 2.62 7.82 1.73
CA MET A 179 1.72 7.37 0.68
C MET A 179 0.27 7.43 1.17
N ILE A 180 -0.63 7.91 0.33
CA ILE A 180 -2.08 7.77 0.56
C ILE A 180 -2.69 6.82 -0.47
N GLY A 181 -3.59 5.95 -0.05
CA GLY A 181 -4.37 5.09 -0.94
C GLY A 181 -5.77 5.62 -1.18
N GLY A 182 -6.21 5.57 -2.43
CA GLY A 182 -7.57 5.92 -2.82
C GLY A 182 -7.64 6.76 -4.10
N SER A 183 -8.87 7.10 -4.50
CA SER A 183 -9.15 7.80 -5.77
C SER A 183 -10.20 8.91 -5.66
N GLY A 184 -10.54 9.32 -4.43
CA GLY A 184 -11.56 10.34 -4.16
C GLY A 184 -11.15 11.72 -4.66
N GLU A 185 -11.77 12.20 -5.75
CA GLU A 185 -11.42 13.45 -6.43
C GLU A 185 -11.61 14.69 -5.55
N LYS A 186 -12.60 14.68 -4.64
CA LYS A 186 -12.96 15.86 -3.82
C LYS A 186 -12.22 15.89 -2.48
N LYS A 187 -11.68 14.79 -2.01
CA LYS A 187 -11.07 14.68 -0.68
C LYS A 187 -9.68 14.05 -0.72
N THR A 188 -9.55 12.81 -1.21
CA THR A 188 -8.30 12.06 -1.15
C THR A 188 -7.22 12.68 -2.02
N ILE A 189 -7.52 13.00 -3.28
CA ILE A 189 -6.54 13.58 -4.22
C ILE A 189 -6.07 14.97 -3.77
N PRO A 190 -6.95 15.91 -3.35
CA PRO A 190 -6.49 17.18 -2.77
C PRO A 190 -5.65 17.02 -1.50
N LEU A 191 -5.97 16.04 -0.65
CA LEU A 191 -5.18 15.75 0.54
C LEU A 191 -3.79 15.18 0.16
N ALA A 192 -3.73 14.31 -0.86
CA ALA A 192 -2.49 13.81 -1.42
C ALA A 192 -1.60 14.95 -1.93
N ALA A 193 -2.16 15.85 -2.74
CA ALA A 193 -1.44 17.01 -3.27
C ALA A 193 -0.84 17.89 -2.16
N LYS A 194 -1.51 17.99 -1.02
CA LYS A 194 -1.07 18.84 0.09
C LYS A 194 0.04 18.26 0.96
N HIS A 195 0.00 16.94 1.23
CA HIS A 195 0.81 16.37 2.32
C HIS A 195 1.64 15.15 1.94
N PHE A 196 1.41 14.50 0.79
CA PHE A 196 1.98 13.19 0.49
C PHE A 196 3.03 13.24 -0.62
N ASP A 197 3.91 12.27 -0.59
CA ASP A 197 4.93 12.05 -1.63
C ASP A 197 4.39 11.15 -2.74
N HIS A 198 3.41 10.30 -2.42
CA HIS A 198 2.91 9.27 -3.32
C HIS A 198 1.39 9.07 -3.17
N LEU A 199 0.70 8.99 -4.29
CA LEU A 199 -0.71 8.61 -4.37
C LEU A 199 -0.83 7.22 -5.02
N ASN A 200 -1.24 6.22 -4.25
CA ASN A 200 -1.67 4.94 -4.83
C ASN A 200 -3.13 5.04 -5.26
N ILE A 201 -3.36 4.98 -6.57
CA ILE A 201 -4.70 5.13 -7.15
C ILE A 201 -5.42 3.77 -7.12
N ILE A 202 -6.58 3.72 -6.46
CA ILE A 202 -7.46 2.55 -6.41
C ILE A 202 -8.68 2.88 -7.26
N ALA A 203 -8.68 2.48 -8.53
CA ALA A 203 -9.73 2.75 -9.51
C ALA A 203 -9.74 1.69 -10.60
N GLY A 204 -10.80 1.63 -11.41
CA GLY A 204 -10.78 0.87 -12.65
C GLY A 204 -9.86 1.49 -13.70
N PHE A 205 -9.35 0.67 -14.60
CA PHE A 205 -8.42 1.12 -15.67
C PHE A 205 -8.99 2.28 -16.50
N GLU A 206 -10.28 2.26 -16.78
CA GLU A 206 -10.97 3.28 -17.59
C GLU A 206 -11.03 4.67 -16.95
N ASP A 207 -10.97 4.73 -15.60
CA ASP A 207 -10.97 5.99 -14.85
C ASP A 207 -9.57 6.55 -14.59
N LEU A 208 -8.52 5.78 -14.86
CA LEU A 208 -7.17 6.04 -14.36
C LEU A 208 -6.58 7.34 -14.91
N ALA A 209 -6.68 7.57 -16.22
CA ALA A 209 -6.20 8.80 -16.86
C ALA A 209 -6.88 10.04 -16.27
N ARG A 210 -8.18 9.95 -15.99
CA ARG A 210 -8.92 11.03 -15.31
C ARG A 210 -8.40 11.29 -13.90
N LYS A 211 -8.08 10.23 -13.13
CA LYS A 211 -7.53 10.40 -11.77
C LYS A 211 -6.16 11.07 -11.79
N VAL A 212 -5.31 10.73 -12.75
CA VAL A 212 -4.01 11.40 -12.98
C VAL A 212 -4.22 12.88 -13.31
N GLN A 213 -5.16 13.20 -14.21
CA GLN A 213 -5.48 14.58 -14.54
C GLN A 213 -5.94 15.36 -13.29
N VAL A 214 -6.88 14.83 -12.51
CA VAL A 214 -7.37 15.48 -11.28
C VAL A 214 -6.24 15.67 -10.26
N LYS A 215 -5.29 14.73 -10.16
CA LYS A 215 -4.10 14.87 -9.33
C LYS A 215 -3.22 16.04 -9.79
N ASN A 216 -2.99 16.16 -11.09
CA ASN A 216 -2.21 17.28 -11.64
C ASN A 216 -2.88 18.63 -11.34
N GLU A 217 -4.18 18.73 -11.62
CA GLU A 217 -4.98 19.94 -11.32
C GLU A 217 -4.95 20.30 -9.83
N ALA A 218 -5.05 19.33 -8.93
CA ALA A 218 -4.99 19.55 -7.49
C ALA A 218 -3.62 20.06 -7.03
N CYS A 219 -2.53 19.57 -7.63
CA CYS A 219 -1.19 20.08 -7.36
C CYS A 219 -1.03 21.53 -7.86
N GLU A 220 -1.44 21.80 -9.09
CA GLU A 220 -1.37 23.15 -9.71
C GLU A 220 -2.17 24.18 -8.90
N GLN A 221 -3.36 23.83 -8.39
CA GLN A 221 -4.20 24.72 -7.56
C GLN A 221 -3.50 25.23 -6.30
N ILE A 222 -2.55 24.46 -5.76
CA ILE A 222 -1.77 24.84 -4.57
C ILE A 222 -0.34 25.30 -4.91
N GLY A 223 0.01 25.41 -6.20
CA GLY A 223 1.34 25.82 -6.65
C GLY A 223 2.40 24.74 -6.49
N ARG A 224 2.01 23.47 -6.39
CA ARG A 224 2.91 22.31 -6.35
C ARG A 224 3.15 21.78 -7.76
N ASP A 225 4.42 21.50 -8.09
CA ASP A 225 4.74 20.79 -9.33
C ASP A 225 4.12 19.37 -9.28
N PRO A 226 3.22 19.02 -10.23
CA PRO A 226 2.59 17.70 -10.29
C PRO A 226 3.55 16.52 -10.33
N ALA A 227 4.77 16.70 -10.86
CA ALA A 227 5.80 15.67 -10.93
C ALA A 227 6.36 15.28 -9.54
N THR A 228 6.16 16.13 -8.52
CA THR A 228 6.61 15.84 -7.15
C THR A 228 5.63 14.97 -6.35
N LEU A 229 4.44 14.73 -6.86
CA LEU A 229 3.48 13.76 -6.32
C LEU A 229 3.43 12.56 -7.26
N GLU A 230 4.26 11.57 -6.98
CA GLU A 230 4.31 10.33 -7.76
C GLU A 230 3.02 9.51 -7.60
N THR A 231 2.73 8.71 -8.60
CA THR A 231 1.53 7.87 -8.64
C THR A 231 1.88 6.40 -8.89
N SER A 232 1.12 5.51 -8.29
CA SER A 232 1.07 4.10 -8.67
C SER A 232 -0.37 3.61 -8.68
N MET A 233 -0.59 2.50 -9.37
CA MET A 233 -1.85 1.75 -9.29
C MET A 233 -1.61 0.41 -8.63
N LEU A 234 -2.50 0.02 -7.69
CA LEU A 234 -2.58 -1.35 -7.22
C LEU A 234 -3.28 -2.20 -8.29
N VAL A 235 -2.59 -3.19 -8.81
CA VAL A 235 -3.07 -4.10 -9.85
C VAL A 235 -3.10 -5.52 -9.31
N ILE A 236 -4.25 -6.17 -9.37
CA ILE A 236 -4.37 -7.59 -9.07
C ILE A 236 -3.80 -8.38 -10.25
N ALA A 237 -2.84 -9.25 -9.99
CA ALA A 237 -2.15 -10.01 -11.02
C ALA A 237 -2.38 -11.50 -10.85
N VAL A 238 -3.07 -12.13 -11.83
CA VAL A 238 -3.19 -13.59 -11.90
C VAL A 238 -2.13 -14.13 -12.86
N ILE A 239 -1.00 -14.56 -12.27
CA ILE A 239 0.18 -14.99 -13.02
C ILE A 239 0.04 -16.49 -13.35
N ASP A 240 -0.63 -16.81 -14.45
CA ASP A 240 -0.82 -18.17 -14.97
C ASP A 240 -1.09 -18.07 -16.48
N GLU A 241 -0.31 -18.77 -17.29
CA GLU A 241 -0.43 -18.74 -18.75
C GLU A 241 -1.82 -19.16 -19.28
N ASN A 242 -2.55 -19.93 -18.48
CA ASN A 242 -3.88 -20.42 -18.82
C ASN A 242 -5.00 -19.55 -18.18
N ALA A 243 -4.65 -18.52 -17.44
CA ALA A 243 -5.66 -17.67 -16.80
C ALA A 243 -6.48 -16.91 -17.83
N THR A 244 -7.78 -16.88 -17.59
CA THR A 244 -8.76 -16.11 -18.36
C THR A 244 -9.51 -15.14 -17.45
N ALA A 245 -10.25 -14.19 -18.00
CA ALA A 245 -11.05 -13.24 -17.23
C ALA A 245 -12.05 -13.91 -16.26
N ASP A 246 -12.45 -15.16 -16.53
CA ASP A 246 -13.44 -15.87 -15.74
C ASP A 246 -12.92 -16.31 -14.34
N VAL A 247 -11.61 -16.41 -14.17
CA VAL A 247 -11.03 -16.73 -12.86
C VAL A 247 -10.93 -15.52 -11.93
N ILE A 248 -11.24 -14.32 -12.43
CA ILE A 248 -11.15 -13.08 -11.67
C ILE A 248 -12.52 -12.78 -11.06
N PRO A 249 -12.62 -12.61 -9.73
CA PRO A 249 -13.84 -12.16 -9.08
C PRO A 249 -14.34 -10.84 -9.69
N ASP A 250 -15.64 -10.68 -9.83
CA ASP A 250 -16.25 -9.52 -10.50
C ASP A 250 -15.81 -8.19 -9.89
N ASP A 251 -15.63 -8.13 -8.58
CA ASP A 251 -15.18 -6.94 -7.85
C ASP A 251 -13.77 -6.47 -8.28
N PHE A 252 -12.97 -7.36 -8.84
CA PHE A 252 -11.58 -7.06 -9.23
C PHE A 252 -11.34 -6.95 -10.74
N LYS A 253 -12.31 -7.30 -11.57
CA LYS A 253 -12.15 -7.31 -13.05
C LYS A 253 -11.63 -5.99 -13.62
N GLN A 254 -12.04 -4.87 -13.03
CA GLN A 254 -11.68 -3.54 -13.53
C GLN A 254 -10.25 -3.11 -13.16
N GLN A 255 -9.55 -3.87 -12.34
CA GLN A 255 -8.18 -3.57 -11.88
C GLN A 255 -7.27 -4.81 -11.90
N ALA A 256 -7.66 -5.85 -12.63
CA ALA A 256 -6.91 -7.08 -12.72
C ALA A 256 -6.27 -7.29 -14.10
N VAL A 257 -5.07 -7.83 -14.08
CA VAL A 257 -4.34 -8.36 -15.22
C VAL A 257 -4.12 -9.85 -15.04
N TYR A 258 -4.06 -10.59 -16.13
CA TYR A 258 -3.95 -12.05 -16.08
C TYR A 258 -3.23 -12.61 -17.30
N GLY A 259 -2.69 -13.79 -17.15
CA GLY A 259 -1.97 -14.48 -18.19
C GLY A 259 -0.52 -14.77 -17.84
N GLY A 260 0.27 -15.19 -18.81
CA GLY A 260 1.71 -15.31 -18.69
C GLY A 260 2.41 -13.95 -18.57
N PRO A 261 3.71 -13.93 -18.26
CA PRO A 261 4.47 -12.69 -18.03
C PRO A 261 4.35 -11.66 -19.16
N ASP A 262 4.40 -12.09 -20.44
CA ASP A 262 4.27 -11.17 -21.59
C ASP A 262 2.90 -10.52 -21.67
N GLN A 263 1.84 -11.29 -21.40
CA GLN A 263 0.46 -10.78 -21.39
C GLN A 263 0.22 -9.79 -20.26
N ILE A 264 0.78 -10.05 -19.07
CA ILE A 264 0.70 -9.14 -17.92
C ILE A 264 1.42 -7.82 -18.24
N VAL A 265 2.63 -7.88 -18.80
CA VAL A 265 3.40 -6.68 -19.16
C VAL A 265 2.66 -5.83 -20.18
N GLU A 266 2.09 -6.43 -21.23
CA GLU A 266 1.31 -5.70 -22.23
C GLU A 266 0.06 -5.06 -21.63
N GLN A 267 -0.63 -5.76 -20.72
CA GLN A 267 -1.80 -5.21 -20.04
C GLN A 267 -1.43 -4.08 -19.07
N VAL A 268 -0.33 -4.20 -18.32
CA VAL A 268 0.15 -3.12 -17.45
C VAL A 268 0.53 -1.90 -18.28
N LYS A 269 1.27 -2.09 -19.37
CA LYS A 269 1.65 -1.00 -20.27
C LYS A 269 0.43 -0.26 -20.79
N THR A 270 -0.48 -0.98 -21.45
CA THR A 270 -1.61 -0.37 -22.16
C THR A 270 -2.72 0.15 -21.24
N LYS A 271 -2.95 -0.49 -20.08
CA LYS A 271 -4.04 -0.13 -19.16
C LYS A 271 -3.59 0.82 -18.04
N VAL A 272 -2.31 0.79 -17.65
CA VAL A 272 -1.82 1.54 -16.50
C VAL A 272 -0.85 2.65 -16.92
N LEU A 273 0.27 2.28 -17.57
CA LEU A 273 1.32 3.26 -17.87
C LEU A 273 0.90 4.26 -18.97
N ASP A 274 0.17 3.81 -20.00
CA ASP A 274 -0.36 4.68 -21.05
C ASP A 274 -1.43 5.67 -20.52
N ALA A 275 -2.00 5.40 -19.33
CA ALA A 275 -2.87 6.33 -18.62
C ALA A 275 -2.10 7.43 -17.85
N GLY A 276 -0.76 7.39 -17.86
CA GLY A 276 0.10 8.40 -17.25
C GLY A 276 0.41 8.17 -15.76
N VAL A 277 0.27 6.95 -15.27
CA VAL A 277 0.69 6.56 -13.91
C VAL A 277 2.18 6.22 -13.90
N ASP A 278 2.90 6.66 -12.87
CA ASP A 278 4.37 6.56 -12.81
C ASP A 278 4.87 5.14 -12.50
N GLY A 279 4.03 4.30 -11.85
CA GLY A 279 4.41 2.96 -11.45
C GLY A 279 3.23 2.03 -11.19
N VAL A 280 3.53 0.77 -10.92
CA VAL A 280 2.55 -0.27 -10.61
C VAL A 280 2.92 -1.03 -9.35
N ILE A 281 1.93 -1.36 -8.53
CA ILE A 281 2.08 -2.28 -7.40
C ILE A 281 1.31 -3.55 -7.73
N LEU A 282 2.03 -4.64 -7.96
CA LEU A 282 1.42 -5.94 -8.26
C LEU A 282 0.95 -6.60 -6.97
N SER A 283 -0.29 -7.03 -6.95
CA SER A 283 -0.90 -7.87 -5.92
C SER A 283 -1.15 -9.25 -6.53
N PRO A 284 -0.19 -10.19 -6.44
CA PRO A 284 -0.35 -11.50 -7.06
C PRO A 284 -1.41 -12.29 -6.29
N VAL A 285 -2.45 -12.70 -7.02
CA VAL A 285 -3.52 -13.56 -6.53
C VAL A 285 -3.48 -14.83 -7.34
N THR A 286 -3.41 -15.95 -6.67
CA THR A 286 -3.56 -17.24 -7.33
C THR A 286 -4.91 -17.84 -6.97
N SER A 287 -5.61 -18.34 -7.96
CA SER A 287 -6.95 -18.90 -7.76
C SER A 287 -7.01 -20.13 -6.86
N LEU A 288 -5.87 -20.77 -6.57
CA LEU A 288 -5.87 -22.09 -5.95
C LEU A 288 -4.76 -22.38 -4.93
N SER A 289 -3.65 -21.63 -4.85
CA SER A 289 -2.52 -22.09 -4.05
C SER A 289 -1.57 -21.02 -3.50
N GLY A 290 -1.95 -19.74 -3.47
CA GLY A 290 -1.08 -18.71 -2.90
C GLY A 290 0.18 -18.44 -3.73
N TYR A 291 1.29 -18.12 -3.08
CA TYR A 291 2.56 -17.75 -3.70
C TYR A 291 3.21 -18.92 -4.47
N HIS A 292 3.60 -18.65 -5.71
CA HIS A 292 4.41 -19.56 -6.55
C HIS A 292 5.80 -18.97 -6.75
N PRO A 293 6.87 -19.61 -6.23
CA PRO A 293 8.24 -19.18 -6.45
C PRO A 293 8.56 -19.02 -7.95
N GLY A 294 9.20 -17.90 -8.30
CA GLY A 294 9.59 -17.59 -9.68
C GLY A 294 8.52 -16.84 -10.50
N GLY A 295 7.27 -16.85 -10.08
CA GLY A 295 6.19 -16.18 -10.81
C GLY A 295 6.36 -14.66 -10.89
N ILE A 296 6.61 -14.02 -9.76
CA ILE A 296 6.83 -12.56 -9.71
C ILE A 296 8.16 -12.17 -10.37
N THR A 297 9.20 -13.02 -10.29
CA THR A 297 10.48 -12.82 -10.96
C THR A 297 10.31 -12.77 -12.47
N ALA A 298 9.59 -13.71 -13.06
CA ALA A 298 9.36 -13.79 -14.50
C ALA A 298 8.62 -12.55 -15.04
N VAL A 299 7.68 -12.00 -14.27
CA VAL A 299 6.98 -10.74 -14.62
C VAL A 299 7.93 -9.54 -14.47
N ALA A 300 8.68 -9.46 -13.38
CA ALA A 300 9.59 -8.34 -13.11
C ALA A 300 10.68 -8.20 -14.18
N GLU A 301 11.30 -9.31 -14.60
CA GLU A 301 12.34 -9.32 -15.65
C GLU A 301 11.87 -8.66 -16.96
N LYS A 302 10.59 -8.81 -17.28
CA LYS A 302 9.98 -8.24 -18.50
C LYS A 302 9.38 -6.85 -18.28
N LEU A 303 8.86 -6.57 -17.10
CA LEU A 303 8.19 -5.30 -16.82
C LEU A 303 9.18 -4.17 -16.51
N LYS A 304 10.28 -4.46 -15.82
CA LYS A 304 11.28 -3.45 -15.45
C LYS A 304 11.82 -2.66 -16.65
N PRO A 305 12.24 -3.29 -17.78
CA PRO A 305 12.69 -2.53 -18.95
C PRO A 305 11.64 -1.56 -19.50
N VAL A 306 10.35 -1.88 -19.34
CA VAL A 306 9.23 -1.00 -19.75
C VAL A 306 9.06 0.19 -18.81
N LEU A 307 9.32 -0.02 -17.51
CA LEU A 307 9.21 1.03 -16.49
C LEU A 307 10.44 1.96 -16.47
N ASP A 308 11.59 1.47 -16.92
CA ASP A 308 12.85 2.22 -16.93
C ASP A 308 13.10 3.00 -18.24
N GLY A 309 12.37 2.66 -19.31
CA GLY A 309 12.50 3.23 -20.65
C GLY A 309 11.79 4.45 -20.93
#